data_4a16ffdf538d48c16cded9fb2d9cdadd
#
_entry.id   4a16ffdf538d48c16cded9fb2d9cdadd
#
_cell.length_a   1.000
_cell.length_b   1.000
_cell.length_c   1.000
_cell.angle_alpha   90.00
_cell.angle_beta   90.00
_cell.angle_gamma   90.00
#
_symmetry.space_group_name_H-M   'P 1'
#
loop_
_entity.id
_entity.type
_entity.pdbx_description
1 polymer ?
#
loop_
_entity_poly.entity_id
_entity_poly.type
_entity_poly.pdbx_seq_one_letter_code
_entity_poly.pdbx_strand_id
1 'polypeptide(L)'
;IRDAARTSIGSVMPAKSLELKHTIKLIQELTSEINEIEDAIRKIMDELKPPILSIPGMGFYSAAMILAEVGDFSNFNSPDKVLAYAGCSPSTYQSGKLTNCYAHMEKRGSRYLRYALYTATKYVCYWNPVFTEYLTKKQAEGKHYNVALSHATKKLVRLIYALQKSGKAYLAIT
;
A
#
# COMPACT_ATOMS: atom_id res chain seq x y z
N ILE A 1 -17.78 -4.27 25.45
CA ILE A 1 -18.30 -5.59 25.03
C ILE A 1 -18.86 -6.35 26.23
N ARG A 2 -18.12 -6.56 27.35
CA ARG A 2 -18.59 -7.30 28.52
C ARG A 2 -19.84 -6.69 29.15
N ASP A 3 -19.91 -5.37 29.27
CA ASP A 3 -21.05 -4.67 29.86
C ASP A 3 -22.28 -4.73 28.93
N ALA A 4 -22.08 -4.55 27.63
CA ALA A 4 -23.14 -4.72 26.64
C ALA A 4 -23.70 -6.17 26.63
N ALA A 5 -22.82 -7.19 26.83
CA ALA A 5 -23.26 -8.58 26.90
C ALA A 5 -24.10 -8.87 28.17
N ARG A 6 -23.81 -8.20 29.29
CA ARG A 6 -24.56 -8.34 30.55
C ARG A 6 -25.96 -7.74 30.50
N THR A 7 -26.14 -6.67 29.71
CA THR A 7 -27.43 -5.97 29.54
C THR A 7 -28.21 -6.40 28.32
N SER A 8 -27.67 -7.32 27.51
CA SER A 8 -28.30 -7.81 26.30
C SER A 8 -29.42 -8.80 26.63
N ILE A 9 -30.57 -8.63 25.98
CA ILE A 9 -31.68 -9.59 25.99
C ILE A 9 -31.38 -10.63 24.90
N GLY A 10 -30.64 -11.68 25.26
CA GLY A 10 -30.31 -12.77 24.35
C GLY A 10 -31.14 -14.02 24.58
N SER A 11 -31.37 -14.82 23.55
CA SER A 11 -31.85 -16.19 23.67
C SER A 11 -30.70 -17.17 23.73
N VAL A 12 -30.83 -18.23 24.54
CA VAL A 12 -29.81 -19.28 24.62
C VAL A 12 -29.86 -20.11 23.33
N MET A 13 -28.81 -20.00 22.51
CA MET A 13 -28.66 -20.76 21.27
C MET A 13 -27.38 -21.62 21.33
N PRO A 14 -27.45 -22.88 21.77
CA PRO A 14 -26.24 -23.71 21.96
C PRO A 14 -25.38 -23.83 20.71
N ALA A 15 -26.01 -24.01 19.53
CA ALA A 15 -25.30 -24.09 18.25
C ALA A 15 -24.54 -22.82 17.91
N LYS A 16 -25.17 -21.64 18.12
CA LYS A 16 -24.51 -20.33 17.91
C LYS A 16 -23.38 -20.09 18.92
N SER A 17 -23.53 -20.54 20.15
CA SER A 17 -22.48 -20.45 21.15
C SER A 17 -21.27 -21.32 20.76
N LEU A 18 -21.50 -22.52 20.21
CA LEU A 18 -20.42 -23.38 19.70
C LEU A 18 -19.71 -22.75 18.51
N GLU A 19 -20.46 -22.25 17.52
CA GLU A 19 -19.94 -21.53 16.35
C GLU A 19 -19.05 -20.34 16.79
N LEU A 20 -19.52 -19.52 17.73
CA LEU A 20 -18.75 -18.40 18.26
C LEU A 20 -17.45 -18.83 18.92
N LYS A 21 -17.49 -19.89 19.75
CA LYS A 21 -16.28 -20.43 20.39
C LYS A 21 -15.25 -20.88 19.37
N HIS A 22 -15.67 -21.58 18.33
CA HIS A 22 -14.79 -22.05 17.25
C HIS A 22 -14.22 -20.87 16.46
N THR A 23 -15.03 -19.85 16.14
CA THR A 23 -14.56 -18.65 15.46
C THR A 23 -13.52 -17.90 16.28
N ILE A 24 -13.75 -17.73 17.60
CA ILE A 24 -12.79 -17.09 18.49
C ILE A 24 -11.46 -17.87 18.51
N LYS A 25 -11.53 -19.20 18.63
CA LYS A 25 -10.35 -20.05 18.60
C LYS A 25 -9.55 -19.89 17.30
N LEU A 26 -10.24 -19.92 16.16
CA LEU A 26 -9.63 -19.73 14.84
C LEU A 26 -8.97 -18.33 14.73
N ILE A 27 -9.62 -17.28 15.23
CA ILE A 27 -9.04 -15.93 15.25
C ILE A 27 -7.75 -15.92 16.09
N GLN A 28 -7.73 -16.57 17.25
CA GLN A 28 -6.55 -16.64 18.11
C GLN A 28 -5.40 -17.40 17.45
N GLU A 29 -5.69 -18.53 16.81
CA GLU A 29 -4.71 -19.34 16.08
C GLU A 29 -4.10 -18.51 14.92
N LEU A 30 -4.95 -17.93 14.06
CA LEU A 30 -4.49 -17.08 12.94
C LEU A 30 -3.71 -15.86 13.42
N THR A 31 -4.08 -15.25 14.54
CA THR A 31 -3.33 -14.12 15.11
C THR A 31 -1.93 -14.54 15.53
N SER A 32 -1.80 -15.74 16.14
CA SER A 32 -0.48 -16.29 16.50
C SER A 32 0.40 -16.53 15.29
N GLU A 33 -0.15 -17.15 14.24
CA GLU A 33 0.56 -17.40 12.99
C GLU A 33 0.98 -16.10 12.28
N ILE A 34 0.09 -15.10 12.27
CA ILE A 34 0.41 -13.77 11.70
C ILE A 34 1.58 -13.14 12.45
N ASN A 35 1.59 -13.16 13.79
CA ASN A 35 2.67 -12.60 14.58
C ASN A 35 4.02 -13.30 14.28
N GLU A 36 4.02 -14.63 14.13
CA GLU A 36 5.22 -15.39 13.79
C GLU A 36 5.78 -14.98 12.42
N ILE A 37 4.90 -14.84 11.42
CA ILE A 37 5.29 -14.39 10.07
C ILE A 37 5.79 -12.93 10.12
N GLU A 38 5.14 -12.07 10.87
CA GLU A 38 5.55 -10.67 11.04
C GLU A 38 6.94 -10.56 11.68
N ASP A 39 7.24 -11.37 12.68
CA ASP A 39 8.56 -11.42 13.32
C ASP A 39 9.64 -11.94 12.35
N ALA A 40 9.33 -12.92 11.51
CA ALA A 40 10.22 -13.38 10.47
C ALA A 40 10.52 -12.29 9.41
N ILE A 41 9.48 -11.59 8.95
CA ILE A 41 9.63 -10.45 8.04
C ILE A 41 10.50 -9.36 8.67
N ARG A 42 10.28 -9.07 9.96
CA ARG A 42 11.05 -8.05 10.69
C ARG A 42 12.53 -8.36 10.70
N LYS A 43 12.92 -9.59 10.99
CA LYS A 43 14.33 -10.03 10.97
C LYS A 43 14.97 -9.78 9.60
N ILE A 44 14.30 -10.19 8.52
CA ILE A 44 14.80 -10.00 7.15
C ILE A 44 14.96 -8.50 6.83
N MET A 45 13.97 -7.68 7.18
CA MET A 45 14.01 -6.24 6.89
C MET A 45 15.05 -5.49 7.73
N ASP A 46 15.33 -5.95 8.96
CA ASP A 46 16.36 -5.39 9.83
C ASP A 46 17.78 -5.73 9.31
N GLU A 47 17.94 -6.88 8.66
CA GLU A 47 19.19 -7.25 7.97
C GLU A 47 19.38 -6.44 6.69
N LEU A 48 18.34 -6.31 5.88
CA LEU A 48 18.38 -5.60 4.59
C LEU A 48 18.53 -4.09 4.73
N LYS A 49 17.98 -3.49 5.79
CA LYS A 49 17.95 -2.04 6.04
C LYS A 49 17.63 -1.21 4.78
N PRO A 50 16.53 -1.51 4.09
CA PRO A 50 16.30 -0.96 2.76
C PRO A 50 16.00 0.55 2.81
N PRO A 51 16.52 1.33 1.86
CA PRO A 51 16.34 2.79 1.82
C PRO A 51 14.88 3.26 1.82
N ILE A 52 13.95 2.44 1.34
CA ILE A 52 12.52 2.75 1.30
C ILE A 52 11.93 3.06 2.69
N LEU A 53 12.47 2.47 3.76
CA LEU A 53 12.02 2.71 5.13
C LEU A 53 12.36 4.13 5.64
N SER A 54 13.26 4.84 4.99
CA SER A 54 13.60 6.22 5.35
C SER A 54 12.54 7.24 4.93
N ILE A 55 11.56 6.86 4.11
CA ILE A 55 10.49 7.75 3.65
C ILE A 55 9.50 7.97 4.81
N PRO A 56 9.27 9.22 5.28
CA PRO A 56 8.28 9.50 6.32
C PRO A 56 6.89 8.99 5.93
N GLY A 57 6.29 8.19 6.82
CA GLY A 57 4.99 7.56 6.58
C GLY A 57 5.06 6.23 5.81
N MET A 58 6.23 5.76 5.42
CA MET A 58 6.39 4.41 4.87
C MET A 58 6.27 3.37 5.97
N GLY A 59 5.17 2.64 5.98
CA GLY A 59 4.95 1.55 6.93
C GLY A 59 5.84 0.35 6.62
N PHE A 60 6.31 -0.32 7.67
CA PHE A 60 7.22 -1.47 7.61
C PHE A 60 6.68 -2.59 6.69
N TYR A 61 5.45 -3.02 6.89
CA TYR A 61 4.83 -4.08 6.08
C TYR A 61 4.56 -3.66 4.64
N SER A 62 4.18 -2.40 4.42
CA SER A 62 4.03 -1.88 3.05
C SER A 62 5.36 -1.86 2.31
N ALA A 63 6.46 -1.50 3.00
CA ALA A 63 7.80 -1.55 2.44
C ALA A 63 8.21 -2.98 2.11
N ALA A 64 8.04 -3.92 3.04
CA ALA A 64 8.34 -5.33 2.84
C ALA A 64 7.57 -5.92 1.65
N MET A 65 6.26 -5.65 1.58
CA MET A 65 5.41 -6.11 0.47
C MET A 65 5.85 -5.52 -0.89
N ILE A 66 6.20 -4.23 -0.93
CA ILE A 66 6.70 -3.59 -2.16
C ILE A 66 8.00 -4.25 -2.61
N LEU A 67 8.94 -4.48 -1.68
CA LEU A 67 10.22 -5.13 -1.98
C LEU A 67 10.05 -6.57 -2.43
N ALA A 68 9.19 -7.34 -1.76
CA ALA A 68 8.90 -8.72 -2.12
C ALA A 68 8.27 -8.85 -3.52
N GLU A 69 7.33 -7.96 -3.85
CA GLU A 69 6.63 -7.97 -5.15
C GLU A 69 7.50 -7.47 -6.32
N VAL A 70 8.35 -6.47 -6.07
CA VAL A 70 9.24 -5.93 -7.11
C VAL A 70 10.49 -6.78 -7.27
N GLY A 71 11.00 -7.36 -6.17
CA GLY A 71 12.28 -8.04 -6.14
C GLY A 71 13.43 -7.09 -6.41
N ASP A 72 14.21 -7.37 -7.44
CA ASP A 72 15.34 -6.52 -7.83
C ASP A 72 14.90 -5.37 -8.75
N PHE A 73 15.06 -4.15 -8.26
CA PHE A 73 14.79 -2.92 -9.02
C PHE A 73 15.72 -2.73 -10.23
N SER A 74 16.83 -3.48 -10.30
CA SER A 74 17.73 -3.44 -11.47
C SER A 74 17.06 -4.01 -12.73
N ASN A 75 16.09 -4.88 -12.59
CA ASN A 75 15.31 -5.46 -13.67
C ASN A 75 14.38 -4.46 -14.38
N PHE A 76 14.20 -3.28 -13.78
CA PHE A 76 13.36 -2.23 -14.34
C PHE A 76 14.20 -1.08 -14.87
N ASN A 77 14.06 -0.76 -16.15
CA ASN A 77 14.80 0.34 -16.80
C ASN A 77 14.26 1.73 -16.40
N SER A 78 13.08 1.81 -15.82
CA SER A 78 12.49 3.08 -15.39
C SER A 78 11.41 2.88 -14.30
N PRO A 79 11.12 3.92 -13.50
CA PRO A 79 10.04 3.86 -12.52
C PRO A 79 8.66 3.67 -13.16
N ASP A 80 8.47 4.13 -14.40
CA ASP A 80 7.20 3.94 -15.12
C ASP A 80 6.97 2.45 -15.47
N LYS A 81 8.03 1.64 -15.59
CA LYS A 81 7.91 0.18 -15.75
C LYS A 81 7.46 -0.51 -14.45
N VAL A 82 7.94 -0.04 -13.30
CA VAL A 82 7.44 -0.49 -11.98
C VAL A 82 5.97 -0.12 -11.81
N LEU A 83 5.60 1.09 -12.22
CA LEU A 83 4.21 1.56 -12.18
C LEU A 83 3.29 0.70 -13.08
N ALA A 84 3.76 0.35 -14.28
CA ALA A 84 3.05 -0.55 -15.20
C ALA A 84 2.93 -1.96 -14.63
N TYR A 85 4.00 -2.49 -14.02
CA TYR A 85 4.00 -3.79 -13.35
C TYR A 85 3.00 -3.86 -12.19
N ALA A 86 2.79 -2.75 -11.46
CA ALA A 86 1.74 -2.61 -10.47
C ALA A 86 0.32 -2.46 -11.09
N GLY A 87 0.23 -2.27 -12.40
CA GLY A 87 -1.05 -1.97 -13.07
C GLY A 87 -1.62 -0.61 -12.69
N CYS A 88 -0.75 0.34 -12.32
CA CYS A 88 -1.11 1.71 -11.94
C CYS A 88 -0.97 2.73 -13.08
N SER A 89 -0.62 2.27 -14.27
CA SER A 89 -0.55 3.12 -15.47
C SER A 89 -1.95 3.49 -15.97
N PRO A 90 -2.15 4.70 -16.49
CA PRO A 90 -3.38 5.04 -17.17
C PRO A 90 -3.51 4.26 -18.48
N SER A 91 -4.72 3.82 -18.79
CA SER A 91 -5.01 3.24 -20.10
C SER A 91 -4.86 4.32 -21.17
N THR A 92 -4.13 3.99 -22.24
CA THR A 92 -4.05 4.82 -23.44
C THR A 92 -4.74 4.10 -24.58
N TYR A 93 -5.81 4.69 -25.07
CA TYR A 93 -6.43 4.23 -26.31
C TYR A 93 -6.30 5.35 -27.34
N GLN A 94 -5.44 5.14 -28.32
CA GLN A 94 -5.26 6.06 -29.44
C GLN A 94 -5.44 5.25 -30.73
N SER A 95 -6.43 5.62 -31.51
CA SER A 95 -6.63 5.08 -32.85
C SER A 95 -6.83 6.25 -33.82
N GLY A 96 -5.83 6.55 -34.62
CA GLY A 96 -5.85 7.67 -35.56
C GLY A 96 -6.07 9.01 -34.86
N LYS A 97 -7.16 9.73 -35.21
CA LYS A 97 -7.54 11.03 -34.63
C LYS A 97 -8.33 10.92 -33.30
N LEU A 98 -8.70 9.69 -32.87
CA LEU A 98 -9.45 9.47 -31.65
C LEU A 98 -8.50 9.41 -30.45
N THR A 99 -8.56 10.42 -29.58
CA THR A 99 -7.92 10.41 -28.27
C THR A 99 -8.95 10.03 -27.22
N ASN A 100 -8.65 9.03 -26.38
CA ASN A 100 -9.54 8.63 -25.28
C ASN A 100 -9.56 9.71 -24.20
N CYS A 101 -10.69 10.39 -24.08
CA CYS A 101 -10.91 11.40 -23.04
C CYS A 101 -11.09 10.82 -21.64
N TYR A 102 -11.31 9.51 -21.51
CA TYR A 102 -11.62 8.82 -20.26
C TYR A 102 -10.57 7.75 -19.93
N ALA A 103 -9.34 8.18 -19.64
CA ALA A 103 -8.30 7.27 -19.18
C ALA A 103 -8.67 6.69 -17.82
N HIS A 104 -8.71 5.37 -17.71
CA HIS A 104 -8.85 4.66 -16.45
C HIS A 104 -7.53 3.92 -16.11
N MET A 105 -7.38 3.50 -14.86
CA MET A 105 -6.23 2.69 -14.47
C MET A 105 -6.35 1.29 -15.09
N GLU A 106 -5.30 0.82 -15.77
CA GLU A 106 -5.33 -0.48 -16.49
C GLU A 106 -5.57 -1.67 -15.58
N LYS A 107 -5.07 -1.62 -14.34
CA LYS A 107 -5.13 -2.71 -13.35
C LYS A 107 -4.56 -4.06 -13.82
N ARG A 108 -3.87 -4.09 -14.96
CA ARG A 108 -3.11 -5.23 -15.45
C ARG A 108 -1.78 -5.25 -14.71
N GLY A 109 -1.48 -6.32 -13.98
CA GLY A 109 -0.26 -6.45 -13.20
C GLY A 109 -0.53 -6.87 -11.75
N SER A 110 0.50 -6.82 -10.89
CA SER A 110 0.36 -7.27 -9.51
C SER A 110 -0.64 -6.45 -8.71
N ARG A 111 -1.72 -7.13 -8.28
CA ARG A 111 -2.71 -6.54 -7.38
C ARG A 111 -2.14 -6.27 -5.99
N TYR A 112 -1.18 -7.08 -5.56
CA TYR A 112 -0.55 -6.96 -4.24
C TYR A 112 0.38 -5.76 -4.20
N LEU A 113 1.23 -5.58 -5.23
CA LEU A 113 2.05 -4.39 -5.37
C LEU A 113 1.20 -3.11 -5.44
N ARG A 114 0.13 -3.13 -6.24
CA ARG A 114 -0.79 -1.99 -6.31
C ARG A 114 -1.41 -1.66 -4.96
N TYR A 115 -1.88 -2.67 -4.21
CA TYR A 115 -2.43 -2.49 -2.87
C TYR A 115 -1.39 -1.87 -1.91
N ALA A 116 -0.17 -2.43 -1.88
CA ALA A 116 0.91 -1.94 -1.03
C ALA A 116 1.27 -0.48 -1.35
N LEU A 117 1.41 -0.15 -2.65
CA LEU A 117 1.73 1.21 -3.10
C LEU A 117 0.63 2.21 -2.73
N TYR A 118 -0.66 1.87 -2.92
CA TYR A 118 -1.77 2.75 -2.55
C TYR A 118 -1.87 2.95 -1.05
N THR A 119 -1.71 1.88 -0.26
CA THR A 119 -1.73 1.94 1.19
C THR A 119 -0.56 2.78 1.70
N ALA A 120 0.66 2.51 1.23
CA ALA A 120 1.83 3.32 1.57
C ALA A 120 1.63 4.80 1.21
N THR A 121 1.09 5.09 0.01
CA THR A 121 0.88 6.47 -0.44
C THR A 121 -0.05 7.25 0.50
N LYS A 122 -1.11 6.64 1.04
CA LYS A 122 -2.00 7.31 1.99
C LYS A 122 -1.24 7.77 3.24
N TYR A 123 -0.43 6.90 3.82
CA TYR A 123 0.36 7.24 5.00
C TYR A 123 1.50 8.20 4.70
N VAL A 124 2.17 8.05 3.56
CA VAL A 124 3.20 9.00 3.12
C VAL A 124 2.59 10.38 2.87
N CYS A 125 1.40 10.48 2.28
CA CYS A 125 0.70 11.77 2.13
C CYS A 125 0.26 12.37 3.47
N TYR A 126 0.12 11.59 4.53
CA TYR A 126 -0.22 12.08 5.86
C TYR A 126 1.03 12.57 6.65
N TRP A 127 2.14 11.86 6.55
CA TRP A 127 3.34 12.10 7.36
C TRP A 127 4.45 12.90 6.66
N ASN A 128 4.43 12.99 5.34
CA ASN A 128 5.46 13.68 4.57
C ASN A 128 4.90 14.98 3.97
N PRO A 129 5.38 16.16 4.42
CA PRO A 129 4.85 17.47 3.98
C PRO A 129 4.88 17.66 2.46
N VAL A 130 5.93 17.17 1.78
CA VAL A 130 6.06 17.28 0.31
C VAL A 130 4.98 16.50 -0.43
N PHE A 131 4.51 15.40 0.15
CA PHE A 131 3.42 14.61 -0.42
C PHE A 131 2.06 15.14 0.00
N THR A 132 1.93 15.67 1.21
CA THR A 132 0.70 16.36 1.67
C THR A 132 0.39 17.55 0.75
N GLU A 133 1.37 18.43 0.53
CA GLU A 133 1.25 19.57 -0.36
C GLU A 133 0.90 19.15 -1.81
N TYR A 134 1.58 18.12 -2.31
CA TYR A 134 1.32 17.60 -3.65
C TYR A 134 -0.12 17.05 -3.79
N LEU A 135 -0.61 16.30 -2.80
CA LEU A 135 -1.98 15.77 -2.80
C LEU A 135 -3.01 16.92 -2.77
N THR A 136 -2.81 17.89 -1.87
CA THR A 136 -3.68 19.08 -1.74
C THR A 136 -3.72 19.87 -3.04
N LYS A 137 -2.55 20.11 -3.67
CA LYS A 137 -2.48 20.77 -4.99
C LYS A 137 -3.31 20.02 -6.04
N LYS A 138 -3.21 18.68 -6.10
CA LYS A 138 -3.98 17.89 -7.07
C LYS A 138 -5.49 17.93 -6.83
N GLN A 139 -5.91 18.04 -5.58
CA GLN A 139 -7.32 18.22 -5.23
C GLN A 139 -7.81 19.64 -5.59
N ALA A 140 -6.98 20.67 -5.36
CA ALA A 140 -7.28 22.05 -5.75
C ALA A 140 -7.40 22.22 -7.29
N GLU A 141 -6.72 21.36 -8.08
CA GLU A 141 -6.91 21.26 -9.54
C GLU A 141 -8.27 20.62 -9.93
N GLY A 142 -9.19 20.39 -8.98
CA GLY A 142 -10.51 19.79 -9.22
C GLY A 142 -10.50 18.26 -9.34
N LYS A 143 -9.40 17.58 -9.03
CA LYS A 143 -9.32 16.12 -9.11
C LYS A 143 -9.98 15.45 -7.89
N HIS A 144 -10.79 14.44 -8.15
CA HIS A 144 -11.30 13.58 -7.07
C HIS A 144 -10.15 12.97 -6.26
N TYR A 145 -10.34 12.77 -4.95
CA TYR A 145 -9.32 12.26 -4.02
C TYR A 145 -8.56 11.03 -4.55
N ASN A 146 -9.26 10.01 -5.06
CA ASN A 146 -8.62 8.80 -5.56
C ASN A 146 -7.75 9.05 -6.81
N VAL A 147 -8.12 10.01 -7.64
CA VAL A 147 -7.33 10.44 -8.80
C VAL A 147 -6.08 11.19 -8.33
N ALA A 148 -6.25 12.12 -7.38
CA ALA A 148 -5.12 12.84 -6.77
C ALA A 148 -4.15 11.87 -6.09
N LEU A 149 -4.66 10.86 -5.37
CA LEU A 149 -3.87 9.81 -4.75
C LEU A 149 -3.10 8.96 -5.79
N SER A 150 -3.70 8.68 -6.95
CA SER A 150 -3.00 7.98 -8.05
C SER A 150 -1.80 8.78 -8.56
N HIS A 151 -1.92 10.11 -8.64
CA HIS A 151 -0.80 10.98 -8.98
C HIS A 151 0.29 10.97 -7.90
N ALA A 152 -0.10 10.97 -6.62
CA ALA A 152 0.84 10.85 -5.51
C ALA A 152 1.52 9.48 -5.50
N THR A 153 0.80 8.39 -5.83
CA THR A 153 1.37 7.04 -5.97
C THR A 153 2.43 7.00 -7.06
N LYS A 154 2.19 7.64 -8.21
CA LYS A 154 3.20 7.75 -9.28
C LYS A 154 4.46 8.50 -8.80
N LYS A 155 4.29 9.58 -8.03
CA LYS A 155 5.40 10.31 -7.41
C LYS A 155 6.16 9.43 -6.42
N LEU A 156 5.45 8.66 -5.59
CA LEU A 156 6.05 7.75 -4.62
C LEU A 156 6.85 6.63 -5.29
N VAL A 157 6.31 6.00 -6.34
CA VAL A 157 7.04 4.96 -7.10
C VAL A 157 8.35 5.49 -7.66
N ARG A 158 8.36 6.73 -8.19
CA ARG A 158 9.59 7.37 -8.69
C ARG A 158 10.61 7.60 -7.58
N LEU A 159 10.15 8.02 -6.40
CA LEU A 159 10.99 8.18 -5.23
C LEU A 159 11.57 6.84 -4.77
N ILE A 160 10.73 5.82 -4.58
CA ILE A 160 11.16 4.47 -4.19
C ILE A 160 12.21 3.94 -5.16
N TYR A 161 11.93 4.03 -6.46
CA TYR A 161 12.85 3.58 -7.50
C TYR A 161 14.23 4.27 -7.39
N ALA A 162 14.23 5.59 -7.22
CA ALA A 162 15.47 6.37 -7.08
C ALA A 162 16.26 5.97 -5.83
N LEU A 163 15.59 5.81 -4.68
CA LEU A 163 16.24 5.40 -3.42
C LEU A 163 16.81 3.98 -3.53
N GLN A 164 16.06 3.04 -4.07
CA GLN A 164 16.50 1.65 -4.22
C GLN A 164 17.66 1.50 -5.20
N LYS A 165 17.66 2.27 -6.30
CA LYS A 165 18.77 2.28 -7.27
C LYS A 165 20.03 2.95 -6.71
N SER A 166 19.90 4.00 -5.92
CA SER A 166 21.04 4.75 -5.37
C SER A 166 21.57 4.20 -4.06
N GLY A 167 20.79 3.38 -3.35
CA GLY A 167 21.11 2.94 -1.99
C GLY A 167 21.08 4.06 -0.93
N LYS A 168 20.62 5.26 -1.29
CA LYS A 168 20.63 6.43 -0.40
C LYS A 168 19.31 6.54 0.37
N ALA A 169 19.40 7.01 1.62
CA ALA A 169 18.22 7.34 2.40
C ALA A 169 17.51 8.60 1.88
N TYR A 170 16.20 8.68 2.15
CA TYR A 170 15.43 9.89 1.86
C TYR A 170 15.91 11.06 2.72
N LEU A 171 16.26 12.15 2.07
CA LEU A 171 16.58 13.43 2.72
C LEU A 171 15.39 14.37 2.51
N ALA A 172 14.73 14.76 3.61
CA ALA A 172 13.73 15.82 3.53
C ALA A 172 14.42 17.11 3.12
N ILE A 173 13.95 17.72 2.04
CA ILE A 173 14.38 19.08 1.69
C ILE A 173 13.66 19.99 2.69
N THR A 174 14.44 20.53 3.64
CA THR A 174 13.99 21.58 4.55
C THR A 174 13.81 22.90 3.82
#